data_5e5e4a168773cdc7ea990cea921bdccc
#
_entry.id   5e5e4a168773cdc7ea990cea921bdccc
#
_cell.length_a   1.000
_cell.length_b   1.000
_cell.length_c   1.000
_cell.angle_alpha   90.00
_cell.angle_beta   90.00
_cell.angle_gamma   90.00
#
_symmetry.space_group_name_H-M   'P 1'
#
loop_
_entity.id
_entity.type
_entity.pdbx_description
1 polymer ?
#
loop_
_entity_poly.entity_id
_entity_poly.type
_entity_poly.pdbx_seq_one_letter_code
_entity_poly.pdbx_strand_id
1 'polypeptide(L)'
;MRAAAHRNQRTFRKIGWLLVALLLSAGAWAMPQVTAIGPDLYAYISDNDGSANSTFLVGSKGILVVDTGVDATEGSKVLQEIRKVSQLPVLYVINTHYHPDHQGGNSVVGPNAAIISTDFTRERTLALMQSSPQLHLQAADVTFDQKIKIHLEPYLAEVYFPGKAHTSGDALVYFPRQHAIAMGDLFLNRSSPAMDDGSVENWVKALDQTLALPLDKVVPGHFELATKVELQRFRDYLSDLFTQVRSLYRSDVKVQDAVRRIHVEKYADFRQYPKYQATFADNAEVIYQQLQQQ
;
A
#
# COMPACT_ATOMS: atom_id res chain seq x y z
N MET A 1 3.04 -100.48 3.65
CA MET A 1 3.00 -99.59 4.87
C MET A 1 3.07 -98.14 4.43
N ARG A 2 2.07 -97.34 4.79
CA ARG A 2 1.77 -96.01 4.22
C ARG A 2 2.55 -94.94 4.97
N ALA A 3 3.35 -94.13 4.25
CA ALA A 3 3.98 -92.90 4.80
C ALA A 3 3.13 -91.71 4.48
N ALA A 4 2.80 -90.94 5.50
CA ALA A 4 1.99 -89.75 5.45
C ALA A 4 2.87 -88.52 5.06
N ALA A 5 2.36 -87.75 4.08
CA ALA A 5 3.01 -86.53 3.65
C ALA A 5 2.46 -85.34 4.45
N HIS A 6 3.30 -84.63 5.17
CA HIS A 6 2.95 -83.36 5.79
C HIS A 6 3.12 -82.24 4.77
N ARG A 7 2.00 -81.55 4.47
CA ARG A 7 1.93 -80.36 3.59
C ARG A 7 2.14 -79.10 4.46
N ASN A 8 3.27 -78.45 4.25
CA ASN A 8 3.63 -77.22 4.95
C ASN A 8 3.02 -76.03 4.17
N GLN A 9 2.02 -75.37 4.77
CA GLN A 9 1.42 -74.16 4.20
C GLN A 9 2.23 -72.94 4.67
N ARG A 10 2.95 -72.30 3.75
CA ARG A 10 3.59 -71.00 3.96
C ARG A 10 2.56 -69.91 3.73
N THR A 11 2.15 -69.26 4.79
CA THR A 11 1.37 -68.04 4.78
C THR A 11 2.22 -66.84 4.31
N PHE A 12 1.94 -66.34 3.09
CA PHE A 12 2.51 -65.08 2.61
C PHE A 12 1.83 -63.91 3.32
N ARG A 13 2.58 -63.24 4.20
CA ARG A 13 2.19 -61.92 4.77
C ARG A 13 2.36 -60.89 3.66
N LYS A 14 1.26 -60.33 3.14
CA LYS A 14 1.27 -59.15 2.27
C LYS A 14 1.64 -57.93 3.10
N ILE A 15 2.84 -57.41 2.96
CA ILE A 15 3.28 -56.14 3.48
C ILE A 15 2.70 -55.06 2.58
N GLY A 16 1.63 -54.39 3.05
CA GLY A 16 1.05 -53.26 2.39
C GLY A 16 1.99 -52.04 2.59
N TRP A 17 2.54 -51.55 1.51
CA TRP A 17 3.24 -50.25 1.48
C TRP A 17 2.21 -49.14 1.55
N LEU A 18 2.07 -48.48 2.71
CA LEU A 18 1.37 -47.22 2.82
C LEU A 18 2.28 -46.13 2.23
N LEU A 19 1.97 -45.68 1.03
CA LEU A 19 2.51 -44.46 0.45
C LEU A 19 1.87 -43.28 1.19
N VAL A 20 2.58 -42.73 2.18
CA VAL A 20 2.25 -41.43 2.77
C VAL A 20 2.65 -40.38 1.74
N ALA A 21 1.65 -39.89 0.99
CA ALA A 21 1.80 -38.71 0.16
C ALA A 21 1.96 -37.50 1.10
N LEU A 22 3.19 -37.05 1.33
CA LEU A 22 3.45 -35.72 1.89
C LEU A 22 2.96 -34.69 0.86
N LEU A 23 1.78 -34.16 1.08
CA LEU A 23 1.33 -32.90 0.46
C LEU A 23 2.20 -31.79 1.05
N LEU A 24 3.32 -31.51 0.39
CA LEU A 24 4.02 -30.24 0.52
C LEU A 24 3.05 -29.16 0.02
N SER A 25 2.35 -28.50 0.92
CA SER A 25 1.73 -27.21 0.63
C SER A 25 2.90 -26.24 0.35
N ALA A 26 3.37 -26.19 -0.88
CA ALA A 26 4.14 -25.06 -1.36
C ALA A 26 3.22 -23.85 -1.16
N GLY A 27 3.52 -23.00 -0.20
CA GLY A 27 2.93 -21.69 -0.12
C GLY A 27 3.09 -21.07 -1.50
N ALA A 28 2.00 -20.90 -2.22
CA ALA A 28 2.03 -20.18 -3.49
C ALA A 28 2.45 -18.75 -3.11
N TRP A 29 3.72 -18.42 -3.39
CA TRP A 29 4.16 -17.03 -3.37
C TRP A 29 3.28 -16.30 -4.37
N ALA A 30 2.47 -15.38 -3.90
CA ALA A 30 1.66 -14.58 -4.79
C ALA A 30 2.62 -13.85 -5.73
N MET A 31 2.50 -14.07 -7.03
CA MET A 31 3.28 -13.32 -8.02
C MET A 31 2.74 -11.90 -8.06
N PRO A 32 3.60 -10.88 -8.27
CA PRO A 32 3.13 -9.52 -8.40
C PRO A 32 2.05 -9.45 -9.49
N GLN A 33 0.94 -8.80 -9.17
CA GLN A 33 -0.22 -8.79 -10.06
C GLN A 33 -0.35 -7.42 -10.72
N VAL A 34 -0.20 -7.37 -12.05
CA VAL A 34 -0.58 -6.20 -12.85
C VAL A 34 -2.00 -6.37 -13.36
N THR A 35 -2.82 -5.39 -13.09
CA THR A 35 -4.22 -5.34 -13.49
C THR A 35 -4.49 -4.05 -14.27
N ALA A 36 -5.09 -4.16 -15.47
CA ALA A 36 -5.63 -3.00 -16.16
C ALA A 36 -6.84 -2.46 -15.38
N ILE A 37 -6.78 -1.20 -14.97
CA ILE A 37 -7.82 -0.54 -14.16
C ILE A 37 -8.55 0.56 -14.93
N GLY A 38 -8.23 0.71 -16.20
CA GLY A 38 -8.85 1.63 -17.15
C GLY A 38 -8.08 1.65 -18.46
N PRO A 39 -8.50 2.43 -19.46
CA PRO A 39 -7.74 2.59 -20.69
C PRO A 39 -6.31 3.07 -20.41
N ASP A 40 -5.33 2.25 -20.82
CA ASP A 40 -3.89 2.48 -20.67
C ASP A 40 -3.42 2.81 -19.23
N LEU A 41 -4.24 2.49 -18.22
CA LEU A 41 -3.93 2.65 -16.80
C LEU A 41 -3.88 1.28 -16.11
N TYR A 42 -2.82 1.04 -15.36
CA TYR A 42 -2.50 -0.23 -14.73
C TYR A 42 -2.13 -0.05 -13.28
N ALA A 43 -2.56 -0.98 -12.43
CA ALA A 43 -2.10 -1.11 -11.05
C ALA A 43 -1.15 -2.31 -10.94
N TYR A 44 0.02 -2.10 -10.36
CA TYR A 44 0.93 -3.14 -9.92
C TYR A 44 0.71 -3.35 -8.42
N ILE A 45 0.25 -4.52 -8.04
CA ILE A 45 0.08 -4.91 -6.64
C ILE A 45 1.31 -5.73 -6.23
N SER A 46 2.07 -5.22 -5.28
CA SER A 46 3.30 -5.86 -4.83
C SER A 46 3.02 -7.19 -4.12
N ASP A 47 3.87 -8.19 -4.39
CA ASP A 47 3.92 -9.45 -3.65
C ASP A 47 4.82 -9.37 -2.41
N ASN A 48 5.41 -8.21 -2.16
CA ASN A 48 6.24 -7.91 -1.01
C ASN A 48 5.47 -7.03 -0.02
N ASP A 49 5.05 -7.59 1.10
CA ASP A 49 4.29 -6.87 2.14
C ASP A 49 5.01 -5.63 2.69
N GLY A 50 6.32 -5.50 2.48
CA GLY A 50 7.12 -4.34 2.86
C GLY A 50 7.31 -3.32 1.75
N SER A 51 6.60 -3.43 0.63
CA SER A 51 6.72 -2.55 -0.54
C SER A 51 5.37 -1.99 -0.92
N ALA A 52 5.35 -0.73 -1.33
CA ALA A 52 4.15 -0.11 -1.85
C ALA A 52 3.74 -0.68 -3.20
N ASN A 53 2.45 -0.55 -3.50
CA ASN A 53 1.88 -0.73 -4.82
C ASN A 53 2.33 0.41 -5.75
N SER A 54 2.34 0.14 -7.06
CA SER A 54 2.60 1.16 -8.08
C SER A 54 1.42 1.30 -9.03
N THR A 55 1.26 2.48 -9.61
CA THR A 55 0.28 2.72 -10.68
C THR A 55 1.00 3.32 -11.87
N PHE A 56 0.71 2.89 -13.10
CA PHE A 56 1.31 3.50 -14.26
C PHE A 56 0.30 3.77 -15.39
N LEU A 57 0.43 4.95 -15.99
CA LEU A 57 -0.37 5.43 -17.12
C LEU A 57 0.51 5.49 -18.36
N VAL A 58 0.07 4.85 -19.44
CA VAL A 58 0.77 4.85 -20.74
C VAL A 58 0.12 5.88 -21.66
N GLY A 59 0.86 6.94 -21.96
CA GLY A 59 0.45 7.94 -22.95
C GLY A 59 1.07 7.70 -24.32
N SER A 60 0.86 8.63 -25.23
CA SER A 60 1.34 8.52 -26.62
C SER A 60 2.86 8.66 -26.77
N LYS A 61 3.55 9.30 -25.82
CA LYS A 61 4.99 9.60 -25.90
C LYS A 61 5.81 9.06 -24.72
N GLY A 62 5.16 8.55 -23.69
CA GLY A 62 5.82 8.07 -22.50
C GLY A 62 4.87 7.62 -21.42
N ILE A 63 5.44 7.31 -20.28
CA ILE A 63 4.76 6.68 -19.14
C ILE A 63 4.91 7.58 -17.92
N LEU A 64 3.85 7.67 -17.13
CA LEU A 64 3.84 8.23 -15.79
C LEU A 64 3.70 7.06 -14.80
N VAL A 65 4.53 7.04 -13.76
CA VAL A 65 4.49 6.03 -12.69
C VAL A 65 4.24 6.74 -11.35
N VAL A 66 3.38 6.16 -10.53
CA VAL A 66 3.12 6.58 -9.14
C VAL A 66 3.67 5.52 -8.23
N ASP A 67 4.62 5.90 -7.39
CA ASP A 67 5.41 5.07 -6.49
C ASP A 67 6.16 3.93 -7.19
N THR A 68 7.27 3.50 -6.62
CA THR A 68 8.22 2.60 -7.31
C THR A 68 8.69 1.42 -6.46
N GLY A 69 8.13 1.27 -5.26
CA GLY A 69 8.47 0.19 -4.34
C GLY A 69 9.63 0.50 -3.41
N VAL A 70 9.96 -0.48 -2.58
CA VAL A 70 10.85 -0.34 -1.41
C VAL A 70 12.32 -0.20 -1.75
N ASP A 71 12.77 -0.75 -2.86
CA ASP A 71 14.17 -0.80 -3.29
C ASP A 71 14.34 -1.01 -4.80
N ALA A 72 15.58 -1.06 -5.24
CA ALA A 72 15.93 -1.32 -6.65
C ALA A 72 15.43 -2.68 -7.16
N THR A 73 15.30 -3.69 -6.29
CA THR A 73 14.81 -5.02 -6.66
C THR A 73 13.32 -4.95 -6.99
N GLU A 74 12.56 -4.31 -6.12
CA GLU A 74 11.12 -4.11 -6.36
C GLU A 74 10.88 -3.19 -7.55
N GLY A 75 11.63 -2.09 -7.65
CA GLY A 75 11.62 -1.22 -8.84
C GLY A 75 11.90 -1.96 -10.15
N SER A 76 12.78 -2.97 -10.12
CA SER A 76 13.04 -3.82 -11.28
C SER A 76 11.84 -4.68 -11.67
N LYS A 77 11.09 -5.20 -10.69
CA LYS A 77 9.83 -5.93 -10.95
C LYS A 77 8.79 -4.99 -11.58
N VAL A 78 8.59 -3.80 -10.99
CA VAL A 78 7.69 -2.78 -11.53
C VAL A 78 8.04 -2.45 -12.98
N LEU A 79 9.32 -2.19 -13.27
CA LEU A 79 9.79 -1.89 -14.62
C LEU A 79 9.58 -3.07 -15.58
N GLN A 80 9.83 -4.30 -15.15
CA GLN A 80 9.57 -5.50 -15.96
C GLN A 80 8.10 -5.60 -16.35
N GLU A 81 7.18 -5.34 -15.43
CA GLU A 81 5.75 -5.36 -15.71
C GLU A 81 5.35 -4.22 -16.67
N ILE A 82 5.89 -3.01 -16.48
CA ILE A 82 5.70 -1.90 -17.42
C ILE A 82 6.16 -2.31 -18.84
N ARG A 83 7.30 -2.98 -18.95
CA ARG A 83 7.88 -3.39 -20.26
C ARG A 83 7.08 -4.48 -20.98
N LYS A 84 6.23 -5.23 -20.29
CA LYS A 84 5.26 -6.14 -20.94
C LYS A 84 4.13 -5.39 -21.64
N VAL A 85 3.83 -4.17 -21.18
CA VAL A 85 2.75 -3.32 -21.70
C VAL A 85 3.27 -2.32 -22.73
N SER A 86 4.41 -1.65 -22.45
CA SER A 86 4.93 -0.57 -23.29
C SER A 86 6.45 -0.47 -23.25
N GLN A 87 7.05 -0.15 -24.40
CA GLN A 87 8.49 0.17 -24.53
C GLN A 87 8.78 1.67 -24.49
N LEU A 88 7.77 2.51 -24.30
CA LEU A 88 7.94 3.95 -24.19
C LEU A 88 8.77 4.33 -22.94
N PRO A 89 9.48 5.47 -22.96
CA PRO A 89 10.24 5.92 -21.79
C PRO A 89 9.30 6.29 -20.63
N VAL A 90 9.75 6.05 -19.40
CA VAL A 90 9.14 6.65 -18.23
C VAL A 90 9.58 8.12 -18.20
N LEU A 91 8.62 9.03 -18.28
CA LEU A 91 8.84 10.47 -18.30
C LEU A 91 8.69 11.11 -16.92
N TYR A 92 7.77 10.57 -16.12
CA TYR A 92 7.43 11.09 -14.81
C TYR A 92 7.33 9.98 -13.78
N VAL A 93 7.91 10.21 -12.61
CA VAL A 93 7.68 9.42 -11.39
C VAL A 93 7.06 10.36 -10.35
N ILE A 94 5.92 9.99 -9.80
CA ILE A 94 5.29 10.72 -8.70
C ILE A 94 5.50 9.91 -7.43
N ASN A 95 6.13 10.50 -6.42
CA ASN A 95 6.16 9.91 -5.10
C ASN A 95 5.03 10.48 -4.26
N THR A 96 4.15 9.60 -3.79
CA THR A 96 3.00 9.99 -2.97
C THR A 96 3.42 10.60 -1.65
N HIS A 97 4.47 10.07 -1.02
CA HIS A 97 5.05 10.62 0.20
C HIS A 97 6.50 10.14 0.38
N TYR A 98 7.15 10.54 1.48
CA TYR A 98 8.60 10.36 1.66
C TYR A 98 9.02 8.98 2.19
N HIS A 99 8.13 8.06 2.55
CA HIS A 99 8.53 6.77 3.08
C HIS A 99 9.32 5.95 2.05
N PRO A 100 10.40 5.27 2.47
CA PRO A 100 11.32 4.62 1.53
C PRO A 100 10.69 3.54 0.67
N ASP A 101 9.68 2.86 1.19
CA ASP A 101 8.98 1.76 0.51
C ASP A 101 8.09 2.21 -0.66
N HIS A 102 7.95 3.53 -0.87
CA HIS A 102 7.28 4.16 -2.00
C HIS A 102 8.25 4.69 -3.06
N GLN A 103 9.49 4.99 -2.71
CA GLN A 103 10.42 5.69 -3.58
C GLN A 103 11.77 4.98 -3.80
N GLY A 104 12.00 3.84 -3.14
CA GLY A 104 13.28 3.12 -3.22
C GLY A 104 13.63 2.59 -4.62
N GLY A 105 12.64 2.39 -5.48
CA GLY A 105 12.82 1.96 -6.87
C GLY A 105 12.99 3.08 -7.90
N ASN A 106 12.97 4.37 -7.52
CA ASN A 106 13.01 5.51 -8.44
C ASN A 106 14.14 5.42 -9.48
N SER A 107 15.36 5.10 -9.02
CA SER A 107 16.56 5.02 -9.87
C SER A 107 16.49 3.93 -10.95
N VAL A 108 15.64 2.94 -10.77
CA VAL A 108 15.46 1.81 -11.70
C VAL A 108 14.28 2.04 -12.62
N VAL A 109 13.14 2.46 -12.05
CA VAL A 109 11.89 2.62 -12.80
C VAL A 109 11.99 3.79 -13.77
N GLY A 110 12.57 4.90 -13.34
CA GLY A 110 12.69 6.11 -14.14
C GLY A 110 14.04 6.81 -13.99
N PRO A 111 15.16 6.19 -14.45
CA PRO A 111 16.50 6.77 -14.27
C PRO A 111 16.69 8.14 -14.93
N ASN A 112 15.85 8.50 -15.90
CA ASN A 112 15.83 9.79 -16.58
C ASN A 112 14.46 10.49 -16.48
N ALA A 113 13.57 10.01 -15.63
CA ALA A 113 12.26 10.61 -15.42
C ALA A 113 12.38 11.84 -14.50
N ALA A 114 11.52 12.82 -14.69
CA ALA A 114 11.33 13.88 -13.70
C ALA A 114 10.56 13.30 -12.49
N ILE A 115 11.19 13.36 -11.32
CA ILE A 115 10.56 12.95 -10.06
C ILE A 115 9.77 14.13 -9.50
N ILE A 116 8.53 13.89 -9.13
CA ILE A 116 7.56 14.90 -8.68
C ILE A 116 7.04 14.52 -7.29
N SER A 117 7.01 15.46 -6.37
CA SER A 117 6.40 15.31 -5.05
C SER A 117 5.96 16.66 -4.47
N THR A 118 5.40 16.67 -3.26
CA THR A 118 5.24 17.90 -2.49
C THR A 118 6.60 18.39 -1.96
N ASP A 119 6.70 19.68 -1.58
CA ASP A 119 7.90 20.25 -0.96
C ASP A 119 8.29 19.50 0.31
N PHE A 120 7.32 19.20 1.17
CA PHE A 120 7.55 18.45 2.41
C PHE A 120 8.15 17.06 2.13
N THR A 121 7.59 16.33 1.18
CA THR A 121 8.11 15.00 0.77
C THR A 121 9.56 15.13 0.29
N ARG A 122 9.87 16.12 -0.54
CA ARG A 122 11.23 16.37 -0.99
C ARG A 122 12.19 16.67 0.16
N GLU A 123 11.83 17.55 1.08
CA GLU A 123 12.64 17.90 2.26
C GLU A 123 12.94 16.68 3.12
N ARG A 124 11.93 15.85 3.40
CA ARG A 124 12.07 14.63 4.18
C ARG A 124 12.92 13.60 3.46
N THR A 125 12.78 13.45 2.14
CA THR A 125 13.64 12.58 1.33
C THR A 125 15.11 13.01 1.40
N LEU A 126 15.41 14.32 1.27
CA LEU A 126 16.77 14.84 1.41
C LEU A 126 17.36 14.54 2.79
N ALA A 127 16.57 14.68 3.86
CA ALA A 127 16.99 14.33 5.21
C ALA A 127 17.30 12.83 5.35
N LEU A 128 16.48 11.95 4.75
CA LEU A 128 16.74 10.51 4.71
C LEU A 128 17.97 10.14 3.89
N MET A 129 18.22 10.80 2.77
CA MET A 129 19.45 10.59 1.98
C MET A 129 20.73 10.89 2.78
N GLN A 130 20.66 11.86 3.70
CA GLN A 130 21.79 12.20 4.58
C GLN A 130 21.91 11.22 5.74
N SER A 131 20.82 10.89 6.41
CA SER A 131 20.82 10.03 7.62
C SER A 131 20.90 8.54 7.32
N SER A 132 20.48 8.12 6.14
CA SER A 132 20.38 6.72 5.73
C SER A 132 20.76 6.52 4.26
N PRO A 133 22.02 6.83 3.89
CA PRO A 133 22.48 6.81 2.49
C PRO A 133 22.39 5.43 1.83
N GLN A 134 22.34 4.35 2.63
CA GLN A 134 22.16 2.99 2.14
C GLN A 134 20.79 2.75 1.49
N LEU A 135 19.82 3.63 1.67
CA LEU A 135 18.50 3.55 1.04
C LEU A 135 18.54 3.96 -0.45
N HIS A 136 19.61 4.61 -0.89
CA HIS A 136 19.81 5.06 -2.28
C HIS A 136 18.63 5.85 -2.87
N LEU A 137 17.95 6.67 -2.04
CA LEU A 137 16.80 7.46 -2.44
C LEU A 137 17.17 8.59 -3.40
N GLN A 138 16.17 9.08 -4.13
CA GLN A 138 16.28 10.24 -5.01
C GLN A 138 15.19 11.25 -4.63
N ALA A 139 15.61 12.50 -4.35
CA ALA A 139 14.66 13.56 -4.08
C ALA A 139 14.00 14.07 -5.38
N ALA A 140 12.79 14.62 -5.25
CA ALA A 140 12.04 15.14 -6.39
C ALA A 140 12.79 16.28 -7.11
N ASP A 141 12.68 16.32 -8.43
CA ASP A 141 13.16 17.39 -9.30
C ASP A 141 12.17 18.55 -9.37
N VAL A 142 10.89 18.22 -9.31
CA VAL A 142 9.75 19.15 -9.39
C VAL A 142 8.88 19.00 -8.16
N THR A 143 8.56 20.13 -7.54
CA THR A 143 7.65 20.16 -6.38
C THR A 143 6.40 20.99 -6.66
N PHE A 144 5.35 20.74 -5.88
CA PHE A 144 4.09 21.49 -5.96
C PHE A 144 3.46 21.67 -4.57
N ASP A 145 2.71 22.77 -4.40
CA ASP A 145 2.07 23.11 -3.12
C ASP A 145 0.65 22.53 -2.97
N GLN A 146 -0.18 22.66 -4.01
CA GLN A 146 -1.60 22.34 -3.94
C GLN A 146 -2.00 21.32 -4.99
N LYS A 147 -1.79 21.63 -6.26
CA LYS A 147 -2.22 20.81 -7.39
C LYS A 147 -1.40 21.10 -8.63
N ILE A 148 -1.08 20.03 -9.36
CA ILE A 148 -0.57 20.11 -10.73
C ILE A 148 -1.36 19.19 -11.64
N LYS A 149 -1.29 19.46 -12.95
CA LYS A 149 -1.85 18.64 -14.01
C LYS A 149 -0.75 18.18 -14.93
N ILE A 150 -0.65 16.88 -15.15
CA ILE A 150 0.33 16.28 -16.06
C ILE A 150 -0.42 15.79 -17.28
N HIS A 151 -0.17 16.43 -18.40
CA HIS A 151 -0.74 16.05 -19.71
C HIS A 151 0.12 14.95 -20.32
N LEU A 152 -0.45 13.76 -20.39
CA LEU A 152 0.17 12.59 -21.01
C LEU A 152 -0.75 12.08 -22.14
N GLU A 153 -0.82 12.87 -23.21
CA GLU A 153 -1.78 12.66 -24.30
C GLU A 153 -2.02 11.17 -24.64
N PRO A 154 -3.28 10.75 -24.82
CA PRO A 154 -4.51 11.55 -24.77
C PRO A 154 -5.11 11.67 -23.36
N TYR A 155 -4.33 11.47 -22.32
CA TYR A 155 -4.75 11.40 -20.93
C TYR A 155 -4.26 12.59 -20.10
N LEU A 156 -4.88 12.75 -18.94
CA LEU A 156 -4.55 13.72 -17.91
C LEU A 156 -4.42 12.99 -16.57
N ALA A 157 -3.36 13.26 -15.81
CA ALA A 157 -3.25 12.94 -14.41
C ALA A 157 -3.34 14.24 -13.59
N GLU A 158 -4.22 14.26 -12.59
CA GLU A 158 -4.35 15.34 -11.63
C GLU A 158 -3.67 14.93 -10.32
N VAL A 159 -2.58 15.61 -9.97
CA VAL A 159 -1.84 15.36 -8.73
C VAL A 159 -2.16 16.47 -7.75
N TYR A 160 -2.54 16.13 -6.54
CA TYR A 160 -2.89 17.14 -5.54
C TYR A 160 -2.55 16.73 -4.11
N PHE A 161 -2.24 17.72 -3.30
CA PHE A 161 -2.02 17.61 -1.87
C PHE A 161 -3.37 17.79 -1.14
N PRO A 162 -3.90 16.75 -0.48
CA PRO A 162 -5.20 16.84 0.19
C PRO A 162 -5.13 17.48 1.59
N GLY A 163 -3.96 17.97 1.99
CA GLY A 163 -3.65 18.40 3.34
C GLY A 163 -2.88 17.34 4.13
N LYS A 164 -2.34 17.73 5.29
CA LYS A 164 -1.63 16.83 6.21
C LYS A 164 -2.55 15.67 6.63
N ALA A 165 -2.20 14.45 6.31
CA ALA A 165 -3.03 13.26 6.56
C ALA A 165 -2.21 12.09 7.10
N HIS A 166 -1.73 11.15 6.27
CA HIS A 166 -0.80 10.09 6.68
C HIS A 166 0.57 10.68 7.04
N THR A 167 1.06 11.58 6.18
CA THR A 167 2.22 12.44 6.46
C THR A 167 1.84 13.92 6.35
N SER A 168 2.82 14.80 6.49
CA SER A 168 2.61 16.23 6.22
C SER A 168 2.79 16.60 4.74
N GLY A 169 3.01 15.63 3.86
CA GLY A 169 3.31 15.89 2.45
C GLY A 169 2.71 14.88 1.46
N ASP A 170 1.58 14.30 1.79
CA ASP A 170 0.96 13.28 0.95
C ASP A 170 0.47 13.84 -0.40
N ALA A 171 0.61 13.05 -1.45
CA ALA A 171 0.06 13.35 -2.77
C ALA A 171 -0.90 12.25 -3.22
N LEU A 172 -2.01 12.66 -3.83
CA LEU A 172 -2.97 11.80 -4.51
C LEU A 172 -2.86 12.00 -6.02
N VAL A 173 -3.01 10.93 -6.78
CA VAL A 173 -3.00 11.00 -8.25
C VAL A 173 -4.32 10.49 -8.80
N TYR A 174 -5.15 11.40 -9.26
CA TYR A 174 -6.45 11.09 -9.87
C TYR A 174 -6.35 11.04 -11.40
N PHE A 175 -6.97 10.03 -11.98
CA PHE A 175 -7.05 9.78 -13.42
C PHE A 175 -8.50 9.95 -13.87
N PRO A 176 -8.90 11.18 -14.30
CA PRO A 176 -10.32 11.51 -14.53
C PRO A 176 -11.00 10.62 -15.57
N ARG A 177 -10.31 10.30 -16.66
CA ARG A 177 -10.87 9.49 -17.76
C ARG A 177 -11.07 8.03 -17.37
N GLN A 178 -10.29 7.53 -16.42
CA GLN A 178 -10.35 6.15 -15.95
C GLN A 178 -11.19 6.00 -14.67
N HIS A 179 -11.68 7.10 -14.10
CA HIS A 179 -12.35 7.15 -12.80
C HIS A 179 -11.55 6.37 -11.72
N ALA A 180 -10.23 6.53 -11.75
CA ALA A 180 -9.31 5.82 -10.86
C ALA A 180 -8.42 6.79 -10.09
N ILE A 181 -7.94 6.36 -8.92
CA ILE A 181 -7.05 7.15 -8.09
C ILE A 181 -5.97 6.26 -7.46
N ALA A 182 -4.71 6.75 -7.45
CA ALA A 182 -3.63 6.20 -6.65
C ALA A 182 -3.46 7.06 -5.38
N MET A 183 -3.49 6.41 -4.21
CA MET A 183 -3.64 7.11 -2.94
C MET A 183 -2.40 7.07 -2.04
N GLY A 184 -1.39 6.27 -2.38
CA GLY A 184 -0.33 5.99 -1.40
C GLY A 184 -0.95 5.54 -0.07
N ASP A 185 -0.30 5.86 1.03
CA ASP A 185 -0.73 5.43 2.35
C ASP A 185 -1.87 6.26 2.96
N LEU A 186 -2.42 7.21 2.19
CA LEU A 186 -3.72 7.76 2.57
C LEU A 186 -4.81 6.69 2.58
N PHE A 187 -4.58 5.56 1.94
CA PHE A 187 -5.47 4.43 1.98
C PHE A 187 -4.71 3.10 1.97
N LEU A 188 -4.91 2.30 3.00
CA LEU A 188 -4.46 0.91 3.08
C LEU A 188 -5.69 0.01 3.12
N ASN A 189 -5.82 -0.89 2.14
CA ASN A 189 -7.02 -1.71 2.05
C ASN A 189 -7.10 -2.74 3.18
N ARG A 190 -8.13 -2.59 4.05
CA ARG A 190 -8.38 -3.44 5.22
C ARG A 190 -7.17 -3.55 6.15
N SER A 191 -6.51 -2.44 6.40
CA SER A 191 -5.37 -2.39 7.31
C SER A 191 -5.45 -1.19 8.24
N SER A 192 -4.92 -1.37 9.45
CA SER A 192 -4.68 -0.28 10.39
C SER A 192 -3.39 0.45 9.98
N PRO A 193 -3.41 1.75 9.65
CA PRO A 193 -2.22 2.47 9.20
C PRO A 193 -1.37 2.94 10.39
N ALA A 194 -0.10 3.26 10.14
CA ALA A 194 0.69 4.10 11.04
C ALA A 194 0.18 5.56 10.98
N MET A 195 0.19 6.27 12.10
CA MET A 195 -0.41 7.62 12.22
C MET A 195 0.55 8.67 12.80
N ASP A 196 1.84 8.34 12.94
CA ASP A 196 2.80 9.12 13.72
C ASP A 196 3.12 10.50 13.11
N ASP A 197 3.15 10.59 11.79
CA ASP A 197 3.62 11.76 11.05
C ASP A 197 2.51 12.73 10.60
N GLY A 198 1.27 12.30 10.76
CA GLY A 198 0.13 12.92 10.11
C GLY A 198 -0.80 13.70 11.03
N SER A 199 -2.04 13.79 10.58
CA SER A 199 -3.15 14.35 11.34
C SER A 199 -4.42 13.57 11.03
N VAL A 200 -4.89 12.78 11.99
CA VAL A 200 -6.05 11.90 11.76
C VAL A 200 -7.33 12.71 11.49
N GLU A 201 -7.50 13.86 12.13
CA GLU A 201 -8.64 14.74 11.85
C GLU A 201 -8.67 15.23 10.39
N ASN A 202 -7.52 15.68 9.89
CA ASN A 202 -7.41 16.13 8.50
C ASN A 202 -7.45 14.95 7.52
N TRP A 203 -6.95 13.77 7.93
CA TRP A 203 -7.01 12.57 7.12
C TRP A 203 -8.45 12.19 6.80
N VAL A 204 -9.34 12.19 7.80
CA VAL A 204 -10.79 11.97 7.58
C VAL A 204 -11.35 12.97 6.56
N LYS A 205 -11.00 14.27 6.68
CA LYS A 205 -11.43 15.31 5.73
C LYS A 205 -10.90 15.06 4.31
N ALA A 206 -9.63 14.63 4.18
CA ALA A 206 -9.02 14.29 2.90
C ALA A 206 -9.73 13.10 2.22
N LEU A 207 -10.10 12.09 3.01
CA LEU A 207 -10.87 10.96 2.52
C LEU A 207 -12.30 11.35 2.11
N ASP A 208 -12.97 12.24 2.85
CA ASP A 208 -14.28 12.77 2.48
C ASP A 208 -14.24 13.50 1.12
N GLN A 209 -13.22 14.33 0.90
CA GLN A 209 -13.02 15.02 -0.37
C GLN A 209 -12.75 14.02 -1.51
N THR A 210 -11.94 12.99 -1.27
CA THR A 210 -11.63 11.95 -2.25
C THR A 210 -12.87 11.14 -2.59
N LEU A 211 -13.69 10.79 -1.60
CA LEU A 211 -14.95 10.07 -1.80
C LEU A 211 -15.99 10.86 -2.61
N ALA A 212 -15.87 12.17 -2.72
CA ALA A 212 -16.73 12.98 -3.58
C ALA A 212 -16.40 12.84 -5.09
N LEU A 213 -15.22 12.32 -5.43
CA LEU A 213 -14.83 12.07 -6.83
C LEU A 213 -15.60 10.88 -7.43
N PRO A 214 -15.80 10.86 -8.76
CA PRO A 214 -16.28 9.68 -9.46
C PRO A 214 -15.17 8.62 -9.52
N LEU A 215 -15.25 7.60 -8.66
CA LEU A 215 -14.24 6.55 -8.51
C LEU A 215 -14.83 5.17 -8.76
N ASP A 216 -14.25 4.45 -9.71
CA ASP A 216 -14.51 3.02 -9.97
C ASP A 216 -13.40 2.14 -9.39
N LYS A 217 -12.14 2.64 -9.42
CA LYS A 217 -10.96 1.95 -8.92
C LYS A 217 -10.14 2.83 -7.99
N VAL A 218 -9.68 2.23 -6.91
CA VAL A 218 -8.82 2.87 -5.90
C VAL A 218 -7.60 1.99 -5.70
N VAL A 219 -6.41 2.53 -5.99
CA VAL A 219 -5.13 1.86 -5.73
C VAL A 219 -4.63 2.31 -4.37
N PRO A 220 -4.62 1.42 -3.35
CA PRO A 220 -4.06 1.72 -2.05
C PRO A 220 -2.54 1.73 -2.09
N GLY A 221 -1.90 2.32 -1.08
CA GLY A 221 -0.45 2.22 -0.91
C GLY A 221 0.00 0.77 -0.75
N HIS A 222 -0.77 -0.02 -0.02
CA HIS A 222 -0.48 -1.44 0.23
C HIS A 222 -1.74 -2.30 0.07
N PHE A 223 -1.52 -3.59 -0.20
CA PHE A 223 -2.52 -4.64 -0.33
C PHE A 223 -3.36 -4.56 -1.60
N GLU A 224 -4.47 -5.26 -1.63
CA GLU A 224 -5.27 -5.53 -2.81
C GLU A 224 -5.94 -4.27 -3.37
N LEU A 225 -6.10 -4.25 -4.69
CA LEU A 225 -6.90 -3.25 -5.39
C LEU A 225 -8.29 -3.12 -4.77
N ALA A 226 -8.79 -1.90 -4.71
CA ALA A 226 -10.02 -1.56 -4.03
C ALA A 226 -11.00 -0.78 -4.92
N THR A 227 -12.18 -0.57 -4.37
CA THR A 227 -13.21 0.30 -4.89
C THR A 227 -13.54 1.40 -3.88
N LYS A 228 -14.47 2.25 -4.25
CA LYS A 228 -15.00 3.29 -3.35
C LYS A 228 -15.61 2.73 -2.06
N VAL A 229 -16.08 1.47 -2.07
CA VAL A 229 -16.67 0.81 -0.89
C VAL A 229 -15.63 0.55 0.19
N GLU A 230 -14.47 0.00 -0.19
CA GLU A 230 -13.37 -0.24 0.75
C GLU A 230 -12.77 1.08 1.26
N LEU A 231 -12.65 2.09 0.38
CA LEU A 231 -12.20 3.42 0.76
C LEU A 231 -13.15 4.07 1.79
N GLN A 232 -14.46 3.98 1.59
CA GLN A 232 -15.46 4.45 2.54
C GLN A 232 -15.32 3.74 3.90
N ARG A 233 -15.12 2.43 3.88
CA ARG A 233 -14.96 1.65 5.10
C ARG A 233 -13.69 2.03 5.89
N PHE A 234 -12.59 2.32 5.19
CA PHE A 234 -11.37 2.81 5.81
C PHE A 234 -11.55 4.21 6.41
N ARG A 235 -12.22 5.10 5.69
CA ARG A 235 -12.60 6.42 6.19
C ARG A 235 -13.46 6.31 7.46
N ASP A 236 -14.43 5.40 7.47
CA ASP A 236 -15.29 5.20 8.63
C ASP A 236 -14.51 4.67 9.83
N TYR A 237 -13.53 3.79 9.59
CA TYR A 237 -12.61 3.33 10.63
C TYR A 237 -11.85 4.49 11.29
N LEU A 238 -11.22 5.36 10.49
CA LEU A 238 -10.47 6.51 11.02
C LEU A 238 -11.41 7.49 11.76
N SER A 239 -12.58 7.75 11.21
CA SER A 239 -13.58 8.64 11.82
C SER A 239 -14.11 8.12 13.16
N ASP A 240 -14.39 6.83 13.23
CA ASP A 240 -14.87 6.21 14.46
C ASP A 240 -13.80 6.21 15.55
N LEU A 241 -12.57 5.83 15.19
CA LEU A 241 -11.45 5.83 16.12
C LEU A 241 -11.19 7.25 16.65
N PHE A 242 -11.08 8.22 15.75
CA PHE A 242 -10.86 9.62 16.12
C PHE A 242 -11.98 10.17 17.02
N THR A 243 -13.23 9.89 16.67
CA THR A 243 -14.40 10.39 17.43
C THR A 243 -14.43 9.81 18.84
N GLN A 244 -14.17 8.52 19.01
CA GLN A 244 -14.14 7.88 20.32
C GLN A 244 -12.98 8.42 21.17
N VAL A 245 -11.76 8.49 20.62
CA VAL A 245 -10.59 9.02 21.35
C VAL A 245 -10.82 10.47 21.76
N ARG A 246 -11.31 11.31 20.85
CA ARG A 246 -11.61 12.73 21.16
C ARG A 246 -12.68 12.89 22.24
N SER A 247 -13.72 12.04 22.26
CA SER A 247 -14.74 12.05 23.31
C SER A 247 -14.15 11.69 24.68
N LEU A 248 -13.31 10.66 24.74
CA LEU A 248 -12.65 10.23 25.96
C LEU A 248 -11.64 11.28 26.47
N TYR A 249 -10.86 11.86 25.55
CA TYR A 249 -9.94 12.97 25.84
C TYR A 249 -10.67 14.16 26.47
N ARG A 250 -11.79 14.61 25.88
CA ARG A 250 -12.61 15.73 26.40
C ARG A 250 -13.29 15.44 27.74
N SER A 251 -13.35 14.16 28.11
CA SER A 251 -13.89 13.72 29.40
C SER A 251 -12.79 13.45 30.43
N ASP A 252 -11.56 13.96 30.19
CA ASP A 252 -10.39 13.81 31.05
C ASP A 252 -10.01 12.33 31.38
N VAL A 253 -10.40 11.39 30.50
CA VAL A 253 -10.04 10.00 30.64
C VAL A 253 -8.56 9.84 30.25
N LYS A 254 -7.75 9.25 31.12
CA LYS A 254 -6.33 8.98 30.83
C LYS A 254 -6.17 8.03 29.63
N VAL A 255 -5.11 8.20 28.84
CA VAL A 255 -4.88 7.45 27.60
C VAL A 255 -4.93 5.92 27.82
N GLN A 256 -4.33 5.40 28.90
CA GLN A 256 -4.34 3.97 29.21
C GLN A 256 -5.74 3.39 29.46
N ASP A 257 -6.67 4.24 29.99
CA ASP A 257 -8.05 3.88 30.20
C ASP A 257 -8.88 4.11 28.93
N ALA A 258 -8.54 5.14 28.15
CA ALA A 258 -9.18 5.43 26.87
C ALA A 258 -9.01 4.27 25.89
N VAL A 259 -7.80 3.76 25.71
CA VAL A 259 -7.50 2.61 24.83
C VAL A 259 -8.40 1.40 25.15
N ARG A 260 -8.68 1.14 26.44
CA ARG A 260 -9.55 0.00 26.87
C ARG A 260 -11.05 0.23 26.62
N ARG A 261 -11.47 1.45 26.30
CA ARG A 261 -12.87 1.82 26.09
C ARG A 261 -13.23 2.07 24.63
N ILE A 262 -12.26 1.92 23.74
CA ILE A 262 -12.48 2.09 22.30
C ILE A 262 -13.03 0.79 21.70
N HIS A 263 -14.06 0.93 20.90
CA HIS A 263 -14.77 -0.16 20.25
C HIS A 263 -14.56 -0.11 18.73
N VAL A 264 -13.73 -1.03 18.24
CA VAL A 264 -13.39 -1.17 16.82
C VAL A 264 -13.63 -2.58 16.29
N GLU A 265 -14.44 -3.37 16.99
CA GLU A 265 -14.71 -4.79 16.70
C GLU A 265 -15.27 -5.01 15.31
N LYS A 266 -16.00 -4.03 14.76
CA LYS A 266 -16.51 -4.07 13.38
C LYS A 266 -15.41 -3.98 12.31
N TYR A 267 -14.17 -3.68 12.73
CA TYR A 267 -12.97 -3.67 11.89
C TYR A 267 -11.97 -4.77 12.28
N ALA A 268 -12.45 -5.83 12.95
CA ALA A 268 -11.60 -6.94 13.40
C ALA A 268 -10.92 -7.70 12.26
N ASP A 269 -11.43 -7.56 11.03
CA ASP A 269 -10.83 -8.11 9.81
C ASP A 269 -9.75 -7.19 9.20
N PHE A 270 -9.51 -6.00 9.78
CA PHE A 270 -8.40 -5.15 9.35
C PHE A 270 -7.08 -5.79 9.79
N ARG A 271 -6.15 -5.87 8.84
CA ARG A 271 -4.81 -6.37 9.09
C ARG A 271 -4.07 -5.40 10.01
N GLN A 272 -3.36 -5.94 10.98
CA GLN A 272 -2.30 -5.19 11.66
C GLN A 272 -1.06 -5.33 10.79
N TYR A 273 -0.56 -4.22 10.27
CA TYR A 273 0.61 -4.26 9.39
C TYR A 273 1.85 -4.63 10.20
N PRO A 274 2.44 -5.83 10.03
CA PRO A 274 3.45 -6.34 10.97
C PRO A 274 4.70 -5.48 11.04
N LYS A 275 5.03 -4.80 9.94
CA LYS A 275 6.24 -3.95 9.82
C LYS A 275 6.12 -2.65 10.61
N TYR A 276 4.92 -2.09 10.72
CA TYR A 276 4.68 -0.82 11.41
C TYR A 276 4.07 -0.98 12.79
N GLN A 277 3.72 -2.21 13.19
CA GLN A 277 3.14 -2.57 14.49
C GLN A 277 2.00 -1.64 14.95
N ALA A 278 1.34 -0.99 13.99
CA ALA A 278 0.26 -0.06 14.28
C ALA A 278 -1.01 -0.82 14.66
N THR A 279 -1.14 -1.14 15.92
CA THR A 279 -2.38 -1.68 16.46
C THR A 279 -3.43 -0.58 16.62
N PHE A 280 -4.69 -0.97 16.83
CA PHE A 280 -5.74 0.00 17.18
C PHE A 280 -5.42 0.76 18.46
N ALA A 281 -4.71 0.15 19.39
CA ALA A 281 -4.26 0.76 20.64
C ALA A 281 -3.19 1.83 20.40
N ASP A 282 -2.17 1.52 19.60
CA ASP A 282 -1.10 2.45 19.24
C ASP A 282 -1.67 3.68 18.54
N ASN A 283 -2.57 3.47 17.58
CA ASN A 283 -3.24 4.54 16.86
C ASN A 283 -4.11 5.42 17.78
N ALA A 284 -4.76 4.83 18.77
CA ALA A 284 -5.51 5.58 19.75
C ALA A 284 -4.60 6.46 20.63
N GLU A 285 -3.42 5.96 21.00
CA GLU A 285 -2.42 6.73 21.75
C GLU A 285 -1.88 7.90 20.92
N VAL A 286 -1.57 7.67 19.65
CA VAL A 286 -1.13 8.74 18.72
C VAL A 286 -2.19 9.83 18.58
N ILE A 287 -3.46 9.46 18.39
CA ILE A 287 -4.57 10.42 18.29
C ILE A 287 -4.67 11.22 19.60
N TYR A 288 -4.54 10.56 20.74
CA TYR A 288 -4.59 11.22 22.04
C TYR A 288 -3.48 12.25 22.20
N GLN A 289 -2.26 11.93 21.80
CA GLN A 289 -1.11 12.83 21.77
C GLN A 289 -1.33 14.02 20.82
N GLN A 290 -1.88 13.78 19.63
CA GLN A 290 -2.21 14.85 18.67
C GLN A 290 -3.24 15.85 19.25
N LEU A 291 -4.21 15.37 20.05
CA LEU A 291 -5.20 16.22 20.72
C LEU A 291 -4.60 17.05 21.86
N GLN A 292 -3.53 16.58 22.51
CA GLN A 292 -2.81 17.32 23.56
C GLN A 292 -1.98 18.49 23.00
N GLN A 293 -1.64 18.46 21.71
CA GLN A 293 -0.82 19.47 21.03
C GLN A 293 -1.64 20.59 20.39
N GLN A 294 -2.96 20.50 20.42
CA GLN A 294 -3.91 21.50 19.92
C GLN A 294 -4.29 22.49 21.01
#